data_0c2a8f5d5b9d0a4bcfd32f5e158d3156
#
_entry.id   0c2a8f5d5b9d0a4bcfd32f5e158d3156
#
_cell.length_a   1.000
_cell.length_b   1.000
_cell.length_c   1.000
_cell.angle_alpha   90.00
_cell.angle_beta   90.00
_cell.angle_gamma   90.00
#
_symmetry.space_group_name_H-M   'P 1'
#
loop_
_entity.id
_entity.type
_entity.pdbx_description
1 polymer ?
#
loop_
_entity_poly.entity_id
_entity_poly.type
_entity_poly.pdbx_seq_one_letter_code
_entity_poly.pdbx_strand_id
1 'polypeptide(L)'
;ITNASRSIAYLKKYADQIGAQLCIENLPRTCLGNTPEELLEIIKDIPGVKVCFDTNHYTKGTTGHFVETVGERIGTIHASDFDFVNECHWLPTQGDIQWGKLMHALEGIGYEGVFMYEATKDHENDNTRPTPERVVETFNKIINDYKNQK
;
A
#
# COMPACT_ATOMS: atom_id res chain seq x y z
N ILE A 1 18.57 9.75 1.28
CA ILE A 1 17.79 9.74 2.54
C ILE A 1 17.76 11.14 3.14
N THR A 2 18.86 11.76 3.53
CA THR A 2 18.90 13.05 4.25
C THR A 2 18.05 14.17 3.62
N ASN A 3 18.13 14.34 2.30
CA ASN A 3 17.33 15.38 1.60
C ASN A 3 15.85 15.06 1.62
N ALA A 4 15.48 13.77 1.46
CA ALA A 4 14.08 13.33 1.55
C ALA A 4 13.51 13.58 2.95
N SER A 5 14.23 13.16 4.00
CA SER A 5 13.82 13.39 5.40
C SER A 5 13.63 14.88 5.70
N ARG A 6 14.53 15.75 5.22
CA ARG A 6 14.39 17.21 5.38
C ARG A 6 13.15 17.76 4.70
N SER A 7 12.86 17.31 3.46
CA SER A 7 11.69 17.75 2.70
C SER A 7 10.40 17.27 3.37
N ILE A 8 10.37 16.02 3.83
CA ILE A 8 9.21 15.46 4.55
C ILE A 8 8.97 16.19 5.86
N ALA A 9 10.02 16.47 6.65
CA ALA A 9 9.90 17.25 7.88
C ALA A 9 9.38 18.67 7.63
N TYR A 10 9.74 19.27 6.52
CA TYR A 10 9.21 20.56 6.10
C TYR A 10 7.71 20.47 5.76
N LEU A 11 7.32 19.50 4.92
CA LEU A 11 5.93 19.27 4.55
C LEU A 11 5.04 18.91 5.76
N LYS A 12 5.59 18.14 6.72
CA LYS A 12 4.88 17.78 7.96
C LYS A 12 4.37 18.99 8.73
N LYS A 13 5.14 20.08 8.78
CA LYS A 13 4.74 21.32 9.44
C LYS A 13 3.47 21.92 8.82
N TYR A 14 3.34 21.86 7.50
CA TYR A 14 2.15 22.37 6.81
C TYR A 14 0.95 21.43 6.98
N ALA A 15 1.18 20.12 6.90
CA ALA A 15 0.14 19.15 7.17
C ALA A 15 -0.47 19.33 8.57
N ASP A 16 0.38 19.55 9.58
CA ASP A 16 -0.07 19.79 10.95
C ASP A 16 -0.91 21.06 11.07
N GLN A 17 -0.56 22.13 10.37
CA GLN A 17 -1.31 23.39 10.40
C GLN A 17 -2.74 23.26 9.89
N ILE A 18 -2.99 22.35 8.97
CA ILE A 18 -4.32 22.11 8.38
C ILE A 18 -5.00 20.86 8.94
N GLY A 19 -4.40 20.20 9.93
CA GLY A 19 -4.94 18.97 10.52
C GLY A 19 -4.92 17.75 9.59
N ALA A 20 -4.06 17.74 8.56
CA ALA A 20 -3.94 16.64 7.62
C ALA A 20 -2.87 15.62 8.07
N GLN A 21 -3.14 14.34 7.86
CA GLN A 21 -2.15 13.27 8.03
C GLN A 21 -1.22 13.22 6.82
N LEU A 22 0.08 13.49 7.04
CA LEU A 22 1.09 13.27 6.00
C LEU A 22 1.45 11.79 5.93
N CYS A 23 1.26 11.18 4.76
CA CYS A 23 1.75 9.85 4.44
C CYS A 23 2.79 9.94 3.32
N ILE A 24 3.83 9.11 3.40
CA ILE A 24 4.79 8.90 2.30
C ILE A 24 4.57 7.53 1.70
N GLU A 25 4.63 7.47 0.39
CA GLU A 25 4.38 6.25 -0.37
C GLU A 25 5.67 5.49 -0.67
N ASN A 26 5.62 4.15 -0.61
CA ASN A 26 6.68 3.33 -1.16
C ASN A 26 6.68 3.45 -2.68
N LEU A 27 7.87 3.58 -3.24
CA LEU A 27 8.06 3.73 -4.67
C LEU A 27 8.68 2.46 -5.28
N PRO A 28 8.43 2.19 -6.56
CA PRO A 28 8.88 0.94 -7.16
C PRO A 28 10.37 0.93 -7.53
N ARG A 29 10.88 -0.26 -7.87
CA ARG A 29 12.19 -0.50 -8.51
C ARG A 29 13.39 0.04 -7.71
N THR A 30 14.08 1.04 -8.25
CA THR A 30 15.30 1.65 -7.67
C THR A 30 15.04 3.02 -7.05
N CYS A 31 13.78 3.42 -6.93
CA CYS A 31 13.41 4.66 -6.28
C CYS A 31 13.74 4.63 -4.79
N LEU A 32 13.95 5.81 -4.22
CA LEU A 32 14.13 5.95 -2.78
C LEU A 32 12.81 5.59 -2.06
N GLY A 33 12.88 4.78 -1.01
CA GLY A 33 11.71 4.30 -0.29
C GLY A 33 11.05 3.08 -0.93
N ASN A 34 11.83 2.25 -1.65
CA ASN A 34 11.33 1.04 -2.30
C ASN A 34 11.32 -0.21 -1.39
N THR A 35 11.73 -0.06 -0.13
CA THR A 35 11.61 -1.09 0.90
C THR A 35 11.03 -0.51 2.19
N PRO A 36 10.38 -1.33 3.03
CA PRO A 36 9.83 -0.87 4.29
C PRO A 36 10.90 -0.31 5.22
N GLU A 37 12.09 -0.93 5.27
CA GLU A 37 13.21 -0.49 6.11
C GLU A 37 13.73 0.88 5.67
N GLU A 38 13.85 1.11 4.35
CA GLU A 38 14.30 2.40 3.82
C GLU A 38 13.28 3.50 4.10
N LEU A 39 11.97 3.22 3.99
CA LEU A 39 10.91 4.15 4.37
C LEU A 39 11.01 4.52 5.85
N LEU A 40 11.14 3.51 6.72
CA LEU A 40 11.28 3.73 8.15
C LEU A 40 12.53 4.54 8.48
N GLU A 41 13.66 4.29 7.81
CA GLU A 41 14.87 5.09 7.96
C GLU A 41 14.68 6.56 7.53
N ILE A 42 13.92 6.80 6.44
CA ILE A 42 13.62 8.14 5.96
C ILE A 42 12.81 8.94 6.99
N ILE A 43 11.85 8.29 7.67
CA ILE A 43 10.90 8.97 8.58
C ILE A 43 11.19 8.75 10.07
N LYS A 44 12.30 8.11 10.43
CA LYS A 44 12.59 7.72 11.82
C LYS A 44 12.54 8.89 12.81
N ASP A 45 13.08 10.05 12.40
CA ASP A 45 13.18 11.24 13.22
C ASP A 45 12.03 12.25 12.98
N ILE A 46 10.97 11.82 12.26
CA ILE A 46 9.83 12.68 11.93
C ILE A 46 8.55 12.07 12.52
N PRO A 47 8.25 12.39 13.80
CA PRO A 47 7.07 11.83 14.46
C PRO A 47 5.77 12.22 13.74
N GLY A 48 4.80 11.30 13.75
CA GLY A 48 3.48 11.54 13.18
C GLY A 48 3.41 11.45 11.65
N VAL A 49 4.52 11.26 10.93
CA VAL A 49 4.46 10.87 9.50
C VAL A 49 4.09 9.39 9.42
N LYS A 50 3.18 9.05 8.54
CA LYS A 50 2.74 7.68 8.26
C LYS A 50 3.25 7.22 6.88
N VAL A 51 3.00 5.96 6.55
CA VAL A 51 3.31 5.35 5.25
C VAL A 51 2.01 5.13 4.48
N CYS A 52 1.99 5.49 3.23
CA CYS A 52 1.04 5.00 2.25
C CYS A 52 1.62 3.72 1.66
N PHE A 53 1.01 2.58 1.91
CA PHE A 53 1.47 1.32 1.33
C PHE A 53 0.80 1.09 -0.02
N ASP A 54 1.55 1.29 -1.10
CA ASP A 54 1.14 0.83 -2.43
C ASP A 54 1.59 -0.62 -2.65
N THR A 55 0.60 -1.48 -2.81
CA THR A 55 0.81 -2.92 -2.96
C THR A 55 1.50 -3.29 -4.26
N ASN A 56 1.35 -2.49 -5.31
CA ASN A 56 1.91 -2.71 -6.65
C ASN A 56 3.38 -2.29 -6.78
N HIS A 57 3.89 -1.51 -5.82
CA HIS A 57 5.25 -0.97 -5.86
C HIS A 57 6.28 -1.83 -5.10
N TYR A 58 5.85 -2.83 -4.33
CA TYR A 58 6.77 -3.64 -3.55
C TYR A 58 7.07 -4.98 -4.21
N THR A 59 8.15 -5.03 -4.97
CA THR A 59 8.59 -6.22 -5.73
C THR A 59 9.70 -7.02 -5.04
N LYS A 60 10.19 -6.59 -3.87
CA LYS A 60 11.35 -7.17 -3.19
C LYS A 60 11.01 -8.18 -2.10
N GLY A 61 9.74 -8.46 -1.90
CA GLY A 61 9.27 -9.38 -0.86
C GLY A 61 7.77 -9.56 -0.90
N THR A 62 7.20 -10.09 0.17
CA THR A 62 5.75 -10.28 0.29
C THR A 62 5.07 -9.03 0.86
N THR A 63 3.82 -8.80 0.49
CA THR A 63 3.00 -7.72 1.06
C THR A 63 2.84 -7.86 2.58
N GLY A 64 2.77 -9.10 3.10
CA GLY A 64 2.74 -9.38 4.54
C GLY A 64 4.01 -8.88 5.24
N HIS A 65 5.20 -9.17 4.70
CA HIS A 65 6.45 -8.68 5.25
C HIS A 65 6.51 -7.15 5.32
N PHE A 66 6.03 -6.47 4.27
CA PHE A 66 5.95 -5.02 4.26
C PHE A 66 5.08 -4.50 5.41
N VAL A 67 3.86 -5.06 5.55
CA VAL A 67 2.91 -4.66 6.60
C VAL A 67 3.47 -4.90 7.99
N GLU A 68 4.04 -6.08 8.25
CA GLU A 68 4.64 -6.44 9.54
C GLU A 68 5.82 -5.54 9.91
N THR A 69 6.65 -5.17 8.92
CA THR A 69 7.83 -4.32 9.14
C THR A 69 7.43 -2.87 9.44
N VAL A 70 6.49 -2.30 8.67
CA VAL A 70 6.04 -0.91 8.86
C VAL A 70 5.11 -0.78 10.06
N GLY A 71 4.29 -1.80 10.33
CA GLY A 71 3.41 -1.88 11.48
C GLY A 71 2.42 -0.69 11.55
N GLU A 72 2.22 -0.18 12.74
CA GLU A 72 1.30 0.93 13.02
C GLU A 72 1.60 2.25 12.28
N ARG A 73 2.75 2.34 11.62
CA ARG A 73 3.10 3.50 10.79
C ARG A 73 2.34 3.49 9.45
N ILE A 74 1.66 2.42 9.06
CA ILE A 74 0.77 2.43 7.89
C ILE A 74 -0.41 3.34 8.19
N GLY A 75 -0.62 4.36 7.35
CA GLY A 75 -1.72 5.33 7.47
C GLY A 75 -2.80 5.16 6.41
N THR A 76 -2.43 4.68 5.24
CA THR A 76 -3.35 4.39 4.14
C THR A 76 -2.74 3.34 3.22
N ILE A 77 -3.57 2.76 2.35
CA ILE A 77 -3.17 1.74 1.39
C ILE A 77 -3.66 2.15 0.01
N HIS A 78 -2.80 1.99 -0.99
CA HIS A 78 -3.16 1.97 -2.40
C HIS A 78 -3.16 0.51 -2.87
N ALA A 79 -4.35 -0.02 -3.12
CA ALA A 79 -4.56 -1.42 -3.44
C ALA A 79 -4.72 -1.64 -4.93
N SER A 80 -3.77 -2.33 -5.53
CA SER A 80 -3.84 -2.87 -6.88
C SER A 80 -3.02 -4.15 -6.97
N ASP A 81 -3.27 -4.96 -7.98
CA ASP A 81 -2.60 -6.25 -8.17
C ASP A 81 -1.59 -6.20 -9.30
N PHE A 82 -0.65 -7.15 -9.29
CA PHE A 82 0.42 -7.25 -10.26
C PHE A 82 1.06 -8.65 -10.26
N ASP A 83 1.98 -8.89 -11.18
CA ASP A 83 2.70 -10.15 -11.40
C ASP A 83 4.05 -10.24 -10.64
N PHE A 84 4.31 -9.37 -9.67
CA PHE A 84 5.60 -9.18 -8.97
C PHE A 84 6.80 -8.83 -9.88
N VAL A 85 6.54 -8.51 -11.15
CA VAL A 85 7.56 -8.12 -12.15
C VAL A 85 7.31 -6.71 -12.67
N ASN A 86 6.06 -6.42 -13.03
CA ASN A 86 5.64 -5.19 -13.68
C ASN A 86 4.65 -4.42 -12.81
N GLU A 87 4.70 -3.10 -12.86
CA GLU A 87 3.69 -2.22 -12.23
C GLU A 87 2.41 -2.25 -13.06
N CYS A 88 1.56 -3.25 -12.80
CA CYS A 88 0.39 -3.53 -13.64
C CYS A 88 -0.83 -2.70 -13.30
N HIS A 89 -1.00 -2.33 -12.03
CA HIS A 89 -2.18 -1.66 -11.48
C HIS A 89 -3.50 -2.32 -11.89
N TRP A 90 -3.53 -3.65 -11.81
CA TRP A 90 -4.73 -4.45 -12.03
C TRP A 90 -5.69 -4.35 -10.84
N LEU A 91 -6.95 -4.66 -11.08
CA LEU A 91 -7.88 -4.88 -9.98
C LEU A 91 -7.35 -5.93 -9.00
N PRO A 92 -7.48 -5.74 -7.69
CA PRO A 92 -7.16 -6.77 -6.70
C PRO A 92 -7.77 -8.12 -7.05
N THR A 93 -7.07 -9.20 -6.78
CA THR A 93 -7.39 -10.61 -7.12
C THR A 93 -7.17 -11.01 -8.58
N GLN A 94 -6.54 -10.18 -9.39
CA GLN A 94 -6.24 -10.48 -10.79
C GLN A 94 -4.74 -10.69 -11.07
N GLY A 95 -3.91 -10.63 -10.05
CA GLY A 95 -2.48 -10.90 -10.10
C GLY A 95 -2.06 -11.92 -9.05
N ASP A 96 -0.84 -11.78 -8.54
CA ASP A 96 -0.19 -12.76 -7.68
C ASP A 96 -0.20 -12.41 -6.19
N ILE A 97 -0.82 -11.28 -5.78
CA ILE A 97 -0.93 -10.89 -4.38
C ILE A 97 -1.86 -11.85 -3.63
N GLN A 98 -1.38 -12.38 -2.50
CA GLN A 98 -2.18 -13.23 -1.62
C GLN A 98 -3.05 -12.36 -0.69
N TRP A 99 -4.17 -11.89 -1.19
CA TRP A 99 -5.02 -10.90 -0.54
C TRP A 99 -5.52 -11.31 0.85
N GLY A 100 -5.89 -12.58 1.03
CA GLY A 100 -6.29 -13.07 2.35
C GLY A 100 -5.17 -12.93 3.38
N LYS A 101 -3.93 -13.24 3.02
CA LYS A 101 -2.77 -13.06 3.92
C LYS A 101 -2.47 -11.59 4.20
N LEU A 102 -2.59 -10.74 3.19
CA LEU A 102 -2.44 -9.29 3.36
C LEU A 102 -3.47 -8.75 4.36
N MET A 103 -4.74 -9.16 4.24
CA MET A 103 -5.79 -8.74 5.18
C MET A 103 -5.52 -9.21 6.60
N HIS A 104 -5.02 -10.44 6.80
CA HIS A 104 -4.63 -10.93 8.13
C HIS A 104 -3.43 -10.15 8.70
N ALA A 105 -2.45 -9.78 7.87
CA ALA A 105 -1.33 -8.96 8.31
C ALA A 105 -1.81 -7.56 8.76
N LEU A 106 -2.72 -6.95 8.02
CA LEU A 106 -3.33 -5.66 8.37
C LEU A 106 -4.14 -5.74 9.67
N GLU A 107 -4.93 -6.80 9.86
CA GLU A 107 -5.63 -7.06 11.11
C GLU A 107 -4.64 -7.21 12.27
N GLY A 108 -3.54 -7.95 12.05
CA GLY A 108 -2.49 -8.19 13.04
C GLY A 108 -1.82 -6.93 13.58
N ILE A 109 -1.70 -5.89 12.78
CA ILE A 109 -1.19 -4.56 13.19
C ILE A 109 -2.28 -3.61 13.67
N GLY A 110 -3.55 -4.03 13.72
CA GLY A 110 -4.68 -3.19 14.11
C GLY A 110 -4.98 -2.06 13.12
N TYR A 111 -4.81 -2.32 11.81
CA TYR A 111 -5.07 -1.30 10.79
C TYR A 111 -6.57 -0.99 10.66
N GLU A 112 -6.94 0.27 10.85
CA GLU A 112 -8.32 0.79 10.71
C GLU A 112 -8.43 1.90 9.64
N GLY A 113 -7.38 2.08 8.82
CA GLY A 113 -7.32 3.11 7.79
C GLY A 113 -8.13 2.77 6.53
N VAL A 114 -8.06 3.65 5.56
CA VAL A 114 -8.75 3.49 4.28
C VAL A 114 -8.05 2.44 3.42
N PHE A 115 -8.81 1.49 2.89
CA PHE A 115 -8.38 0.54 1.87
C PHE A 115 -8.79 1.08 0.50
N MET A 116 -7.90 1.90 -0.09
CA MET A 116 -8.18 2.60 -1.34
C MET A 116 -7.71 1.78 -2.54
N TYR A 117 -8.58 1.59 -3.51
CA TYR A 117 -8.20 1.00 -4.80
C TYR A 117 -7.46 2.01 -5.66
N GLU A 118 -6.26 1.65 -6.12
CA GLU A 118 -5.49 2.37 -7.13
C GLU A 118 -5.33 1.53 -8.41
N ALA A 119 -6.36 0.80 -8.76
CA ALA A 119 -6.40 -0.03 -9.96
C ALA A 119 -6.81 0.80 -11.18
N THR A 120 -6.00 0.76 -12.21
CA THR A 120 -6.26 1.46 -13.49
C THR A 120 -6.73 0.53 -14.59
N LYS A 121 -6.60 -0.81 -14.39
CA LYS A 121 -6.89 -1.83 -15.39
C LYS A 121 -7.67 -3.00 -14.79
N ASP A 122 -8.68 -3.46 -15.51
CA ASP A 122 -9.36 -4.74 -15.30
C ASP A 122 -8.70 -5.77 -16.24
N HIS A 123 -7.75 -6.56 -15.69
CA HIS A 123 -6.96 -7.51 -16.48
C HIS A 123 -7.80 -8.63 -17.08
N GLU A 124 -8.81 -9.11 -16.34
CA GLU A 124 -9.75 -10.13 -16.81
C GLU A 124 -10.70 -9.60 -17.91
N ASN A 125 -10.73 -8.29 -18.14
CA ASN A 125 -11.56 -7.65 -19.15
C ASN A 125 -10.68 -6.79 -20.10
N ASP A 126 -9.75 -7.45 -20.78
CA ASP A 126 -8.85 -6.88 -21.80
C ASP A 126 -8.10 -5.61 -21.33
N ASN A 127 -7.76 -5.52 -20.05
CA ASN A 127 -7.12 -4.35 -19.43
C ASN A 127 -7.90 -3.03 -19.62
N THR A 128 -9.21 -3.12 -19.73
CA THR A 128 -10.07 -1.93 -19.76
C THR A 128 -10.09 -1.22 -18.40
N ARG A 129 -10.62 -0.01 -18.36
CA ARG A 129 -10.80 0.71 -17.09
C ARG A 129 -11.81 -0.03 -16.20
N PRO A 130 -11.51 -0.24 -14.90
CA PRO A 130 -12.43 -0.88 -13.97
C PRO A 130 -13.79 -0.17 -13.88
N THR A 131 -14.87 -0.94 -13.84
CA THR A 131 -16.20 -0.42 -13.53
C THR A 131 -16.47 -0.54 -12.01
N PRO A 132 -17.39 0.25 -11.45
CA PRO A 132 -17.79 0.14 -10.03
C PRO A 132 -18.18 -1.28 -9.63
N GLU A 133 -18.91 -2.00 -10.51
CA GLU A 133 -19.35 -3.39 -10.27
C GLU A 133 -18.17 -4.34 -10.14
N ARG A 134 -17.15 -4.18 -11.00
CA ARG A 134 -15.93 -4.98 -10.96
C ARG A 134 -15.11 -4.70 -9.68
N VAL A 135 -15.06 -3.44 -9.24
CA VAL A 135 -14.42 -3.09 -7.96
C VAL A 135 -15.12 -3.80 -6.79
N VAL A 136 -16.45 -3.79 -6.75
CA VAL A 136 -17.23 -4.48 -5.71
C VAL A 136 -17.03 -6.00 -5.78
N GLU A 137 -17.02 -6.58 -6.98
CA GLU A 137 -16.77 -8.02 -7.17
C GLU A 137 -15.41 -8.44 -6.60
N THR A 138 -14.34 -7.74 -6.98
CA THR A 138 -12.98 -8.07 -6.50
C THR A 138 -12.83 -7.84 -4.99
N PHE A 139 -13.47 -6.83 -4.43
CA PHE A 139 -13.50 -6.64 -2.98
C PHE A 139 -14.18 -7.81 -2.26
N ASN A 140 -15.29 -8.31 -2.78
CA ASN A 140 -15.95 -9.50 -2.22
C ASN A 140 -15.06 -10.75 -2.31
N LYS A 141 -14.27 -10.90 -3.38
CA LYS A 141 -13.26 -11.98 -3.48
C LYS A 141 -12.22 -11.86 -2.35
N ILE A 142 -11.66 -10.66 -2.11
CA ILE A 142 -10.72 -10.42 -1.00
C ILE A 142 -11.33 -10.85 0.33
N ILE A 143 -12.57 -10.44 0.63
CA ILE A 143 -13.24 -10.79 1.88
C ILE A 143 -13.46 -12.30 2.01
N ASN A 144 -13.77 -12.99 0.92
CA ASN A 144 -13.90 -14.45 0.92
C ASN A 144 -12.55 -15.13 1.16
N ASP A 145 -11.47 -14.67 0.52
CA ASP A 145 -10.11 -15.20 0.73
C ASP A 145 -9.66 -15.02 2.19
N TYR A 146 -9.90 -13.86 2.77
CA TYR A 146 -9.63 -13.58 4.18
C TYR A 146 -10.37 -14.55 5.11
N LYS A 147 -11.65 -14.82 4.86
CA LYS A 147 -12.46 -15.75 5.68
C LYS A 147 -12.03 -17.20 5.55
N ASN A 148 -11.52 -17.61 4.40
CA ASN A 148 -11.16 -19.00 4.10
C ASN A 148 -9.72 -19.35 4.50
N GLN A 149 -8.86 -18.40 4.83
CA GLN A 149 -7.46 -18.59 5.19
C GLN A 149 -7.21 -18.58 6.72
N LYS A 150 -8.26 -18.75 7.53
CA LYS A 150 -8.14 -18.87 9.00
C LYS A 150 -7.49 -20.16 9.42
#